data_4951ea2c67a0172f910d13f59984d663
#
_entry.id   4951ea2c67a0172f910d13f59984d663
#
_cell.length_a   1.000
_cell.length_b   1.000
_cell.length_c   1.000
_cell.angle_alpha   90.00
_cell.angle_beta   90.00
_cell.angle_gamma   90.00
#
_symmetry.space_group_name_H-M   'P 1'
#
loop_
_entity.id
_entity.type
_entity.pdbx_description
1 polymer ?
#
loop_
_entity_poly.entity_id
_entity_poly.type
_entity_poly.pdbx_seq_one_letter_code
_entity_poly.pdbx_strand_id
1 'polypeptide(L)'
;MALSYKLFSIISLLSVLFLGSGCQKEVDTDPPPGSVPDSTRGFAKTPAKTELSGTEIREASGIADSKANPGFLWVEEDSGNPADLILLGHDGIIGKTIPVSGAQNRDWEDLVLSTGPESGKSYLYIGDIGDNNSEYTSYDIYRMEEPHQAASTVASFDKLSFLYPDASHDAEAFLVDAASMDIFIITKQDDNSKIYRLAYPQATSGNNMAEFIADLPYNGVVSAAQSSDNKDIIIKTYTKLYYYKRGDGMSIPDALKGDAKELDYNIEAQGEALSFAVDNSGFYTLPEQALGVQPVLSFYQRN
;
A
#
# COMPACT_ATOMS: atom_id res chain seq x y z
N MET A 1 -5.32 59.81 55.93
CA MET A 1 -5.03 58.95 57.07
C MET A 1 -4.17 57.82 56.48
N ALA A 2 -2.92 57.94 56.50
CA ALA A 2 -1.94 57.74 57.55
C ALA A 2 -1.59 56.31 57.85
N LEU A 3 -0.34 56.02 57.51
CA LEU A 3 0.65 55.14 58.21
C LEU A 3 0.43 53.63 58.03
N SER A 4 1.43 52.77 57.90
CA SER A 4 2.86 52.86 58.32
C SER A 4 3.65 51.69 57.67
N TYR A 5 4.94 51.97 57.45
CA TYR A 5 6.04 51.11 57.09
C TYR A 5 6.29 49.97 58.09
N LYS A 6 6.81 48.83 57.64
CA LYS A 6 7.95 48.17 58.27
C LYS A 6 8.80 47.38 57.26
N LEU A 7 10.01 47.79 57.14
CA LEU A 7 11.16 47.18 56.56
C LEU A 7 11.65 46.03 57.48
N PHE A 8 11.99 44.84 56.90
CA PHE A 8 13.00 43.95 57.51
C PHE A 8 13.87 43.36 56.42
N SER A 9 15.12 43.71 56.55
CA SER A 9 16.29 43.25 55.80
C SER A 9 16.88 42.07 56.51
N ILE A 10 17.16 40.92 55.83
CA ILE A 10 18.11 39.89 56.30
C ILE A 10 18.80 39.27 55.11
N ILE A 11 20.03 39.64 54.90
CA ILE A 11 21.31 38.97 54.71
C ILE A 11 21.30 37.65 53.89
N SER A 12 21.98 37.72 52.80
CA SER A 12 22.78 36.84 51.98
C SER A 12 23.31 35.51 52.63
N LEU A 13 23.11 34.40 51.88
CA LEU A 13 24.09 33.34 51.90
C LEU A 13 24.22 32.78 50.48
N LEU A 14 25.39 33.03 49.89
CA LEU A 14 25.79 32.56 48.56
C LEU A 14 26.26 31.11 48.67
N SER A 15 25.52 30.18 48.12
CA SER A 15 25.99 28.81 47.90
C SER A 15 26.18 28.57 46.41
N VAL A 16 27.43 28.51 46.00
CA VAL A 16 27.84 28.15 44.64
C VAL A 16 27.70 26.66 44.48
N LEU A 17 26.71 26.22 43.72
CA LEU A 17 26.64 24.82 43.25
C LEU A 17 27.26 24.77 41.85
N PHE A 18 28.36 24.07 41.72
CA PHE A 18 28.94 23.65 40.46
C PHE A 18 27.99 22.59 39.83
N LEU A 19 27.27 22.95 38.79
CA LEU A 19 26.60 22.02 37.91
C LEU A 19 27.61 21.61 36.82
N GLY A 20 28.16 20.43 36.95
CA GLY A 20 28.93 19.78 35.90
C GLY A 20 27.99 19.43 34.75
N SER A 21 28.16 20.07 33.60
CA SER A 21 27.55 19.68 32.34
C SER A 21 28.21 18.41 31.84
N GLY A 22 27.65 17.27 32.21
CA GLY A 22 27.95 16.00 31.54
C GLY A 22 27.22 15.99 30.20
N CYS A 23 27.92 16.20 29.07
CA CYS A 23 27.45 15.77 27.76
C CYS A 23 27.33 14.25 27.76
N GLN A 24 26.14 13.74 27.95
CA GLN A 24 25.83 12.37 27.52
C GLN A 24 25.81 12.37 26.00
N LYS A 25 26.83 11.78 25.36
CA LYS A 25 26.73 11.31 23.99
C LYS A 25 25.67 10.22 23.98
N GLU A 26 24.55 10.46 23.31
CA GLU A 26 23.68 9.39 22.85
C GLU A 26 24.54 8.45 21.98
N VAL A 27 24.74 7.24 22.46
CA VAL A 27 25.35 6.17 21.66
C VAL A 27 24.24 5.69 20.75
N ASP A 28 24.28 6.13 19.50
CA ASP A 28 23.49 5.55 18.42
C ASP A 28 23.95 4.10 18.25
N THR A 29 23.24 3.17 18.87
CA THR A 29 23.49 1.73 18.69
C THR A 29 22.67 1.31 17.49
N ASP A 30 23.30 1.23 16.31
CA ASP A 30 22.74 0.54 15.17
C ASP A 30 22.31 -0.88 15.61
N PRO A 31 21.11 -1.32 15.23
CA PRO A 31 20.68 -2.68 15.56
C PRO A 31 21.60 -3.69 14.88
N PRO A 32 21.85 -4.85 15.50
CA PRO A 32 22.74 -5.86 14.92
C PRO A 32 22.20 -6.34 13.57
N PRO A 33 23.08 -6.63 12.57
CA PRO A 33 22.68 -7.12 11.26
C PRO A 33 21.87 -8.41 11.41
N GLY A 34 20.63 -8.41 10.92
CA GLY A 34 19.70 -9.53 10.98
C GLY A 34 18.55 -9.39 11.99
N SER A 35 18.40 -8.26 12.68
CA SER A 35 17.20 -8.00 13.49
C SER A 35 16.01 -7.73 12.55
N VAL A 36 14.95 -8.55 12.68
CA VAL A 36 13.66 -8.29 12.05
C VAL A 36 13.20 -6.90 12.50
N PRO A 37 12.82 -5.99 11.57
CA PRO A 37 12.34 -4.66 11.94
C PRO A 37 11.19 -4.77 12.94
N ASP A 38 11.31 -4.05 14.05
CA ASP A 38 10.22 -3.99 15.04
C ASP A 38 9.07 -3.16 14.45
N SER A 39 7.99 -3.83 14.13
CA SER A 39 6.77 -3.23 13.56
C SER A 39 6.13 -2.15 14.45
N THR A 40 6.63 -1.90 15.65
CA THR A 40 6.17 -0.82 16.53
C THR A 40 6.80 0.54 16.20
N ARG A 41 7.88 0.57 15.40
CA ARG A 41 8.69 1.78 15.17
C ARG A 41 8.08 2.78 14.18
N GLY A 42 7.08 2.39 13.38
CA GLY A 42 6.49 3.29 12.39
C GLY A 42 7.35 3.43 11.11
N PHE A 43 7.11 4.50 10.35
CA PHE A 43 7.78 4.74 9.06
C PHE A 43 8.41 6.13 9.03
N ALA A 44 9.36 6.34 8.13
CA ALA A 44 9.96 7.64 7.88
C ALA A 44 8.88 8.67 7.49
N LYS A 45 8.99 9.89 8.01
CA LYS A 45 8.04 10.96 7.69
C LYS A 45 8.23 11.54 6.29
N THR A 46 9.44 11.45 5.77
CA THR A 46 9.82 11.93 4.45
C THR A 46 10.37 10.76 3.66
N PRO A 47 9.85 10.49 2.46
CA PRO A 47 10.33 9.38 1.64
C PRO A 47 11.69 9.67 1.00
N ALA A 48 12.45 8.64 0.76
CA ALA A 48 13.47 8.66 -0.28
C ALA A 48 12.77 8.71 -1.64
N LYS A 49 13.24 9.56 -2.55
CA LYS A 49 12.64 9.79 -3.86
C LYS A 49 13.59 9.36 -4.96
N THR A 50 13.05 8.65 -5.95
CA THR A 50 13.79 8.16 -7.12
C THR A 50 13.06 8.58 -8.38
N GLU A 51 13.73 9.37 -9.23
CA GLU A 51 13.21 9.79 -10.53
C GLU A 51 13.17 8.60 -11.49
N LEU A 52 12.12 8.49 -12.30
CA LEU A 52 12.01 7.47 -13.33
C LEU A 52 12.88 7.84 -14.55
N SER A 53 13.57 6.84 -15.12
CA SER A 53 14.51 7.02 -16.24
C SER A 53 13.85 7.20 -17.61
N GLY A 54 12.55 7.01 -17.73
CA GLY A 54 11.77 7.06 -18.97
C GLY A 54 10.44 7.76 -18.81
N THR A 55 9.61 7.69 -19.82
CA THR A 55 8.27 8.30 -19.87
C THR A 55 7.19 7.26 -20.18
N GLU A 56 7.52 6.00 -20.07
CA GLU A 56 6.64 4.88 -20.42
C GLU A 56 5.56 4.65 -19.37
N ILE A 57 5.85 4.95 -18.09
CA ILE A 57 4.88 4.87 -17.00
C ILE A 57 4.24 6.24 -16.85
N ARG A 58 2.92 6.32 -17.05
CA ARG A 58 2.15 7.56 -17.01
C ARG A 58 0.94 7.50 -16.10
N GLU A 59 0.24 6.38 -16.08
CA GLU A 59 -1.02 6.20 -15.38
C GLU A 59 -0.91 4.97 -14.47
N ALA A 60 0.14 4.99 -13.58
CA ALA A 60 0.39 3.90 -12.64
C ALA A 60 -0.69 3.87 -11.56
N SER A 61 -1.63 2.93 -11.64
CA SER A 61 -2.67 2.70 -10.64
C SER A 61 -2.28 1.61 -9.64
N GLY A 62 -1.52 0.59 -10.05
CA GLY A 62 -1.05 -0.46 -9.15
C GLY A 62 0.45 -0.76 -9.20
N ILE A 63 1.05 -1.03 -8.04
CA ILE A 63 2.43 -1.52 -7.92
C ILE A 63 2.54 -2.70 -6.96
N ALA A 64 3.50 -3.60 -7.20
CA ALA A 64 3.83 -4.68 -6.28
C ALA A 64 5.34 -4.93 -6.25
N ASP A 65 5.95 -4.91 -5.07
CA ASP A 65 7.37 -5.24 -4.94
C ASP A 65 7.62 -6.70 -5.29
N SER A 66 8.54 -6.96 -6.22
CA SER A 66 8.73 -8.28 -6.84
C SER A 66 9.53 -9.22 -5.94
N LYS A 67 8.99 -10.40 -5.69
CA LYS A 67 9.70 -11.48 -5.00
C LYS A 67 10.56 -12.32 -5.97
N ALA A 68 10.06 -12.53 -7.18
CA ALA A 68 10.77 -13.29 -8.21
C ALA A 68 11.90 -12.49 -8.87
N ASN A 69 11.85 -11.14 -8.81
CA ASN A 69 12.82 -10.24 -9.42
C ASN A 69 13.30 -9.21 -8.37
N PRO A 70 14.19 -9.59 -7.45
CA PRO A 70 14.65 -8.70 -6.39
C PRO A 70 15.23 -7.39 -6.92
N GLY A 71 14.82 -6.26 -6.33
CA GLY A 71 15.23 -4.91 -6.77
C GLY A 71 14.32 -4.30 -7.82
N PHE A 72 13.18 -4.95 -8.12
CA PHE A 72 12.16 -4.43 -9.05
C PHE A 72 10.78 -4.42 -8.43
N LEU A 73 9.98 -3.47 -8.90
CA LEU A 73 8.52 -3.43 -8.72
C LEU A 73 7.84 -3.87 -10.02
N TRP A 74 6.74 -4.55 -9.92
CA TRP A 74 5.75 -4.65 -10.96
C TRP A 74 4.88 -3.39 -10.94
N VAL A 75 4.58 -2.86 -12.11
CA VAL A 75 3.68 -1.73 -12.31
C VAL A 75 2.65 -2.15 -13.34
N GLU A 76 1.41 -1.81 -13.12
CA GLU A 76 0.37 -1.81 -14.14
C GLU A 76 -0.16 -0.38 -14.31
N GLU A 77 -0.82 -0.11 -15.44
CA GLU A 77 -1.37 1.20 -15.77
C GLU A 77 -2.88 1.11 -15.95
N ASP A 78 -3.56 2.20 -15.62
CA ASP A 78 -4.99 2.39 -15.70
C ASP A 78 -5.58 2.16 -17.11
N SER A 79 -6.89 2.28 -17.23
CA SER A 79 -7.67 2.14 -18.45
C SER A 79 -7.14 2.96 -19.63
N GLY A 80 -7.34 2.44 -20.85
CA GLY A 80 -6.77 3.06 -22.05
C GLY A 80 -5.36 2.63 -22.39
N ASN A 81 -4.64 2.02 -21.47
CA ASN A 81 -3.32 1.43 -21.67
C ASN A 81 -3.40 -0.06 -22.06
N PRO A 82 -2.36 -0.63 -22.69
CA PRO A 82 -2.29 -2.05 -22.98
C PRO A 82 -2.36 -2.89 -21.69
N ALA A 83 -2.82 -4.14 -21.80
CA ALA A 83 -2.79 -5.10 -20.71
C ALA A 83 -1.36 -5.65 -20.51
N ASP A 84 -0.50 -4.82 -19.93
CA ASP A 84 0.93 -5.05 -19.77
C ASP A 84 1.36 -4.94 -18.30
N LEU A 85 2.37 -5.70 -17.92
CA LEU A 85 3.11 -5.53 -16.68
C LEU A 85 4.47 -4.90 -16.97
N ILE A 86 4.82 -3.86 -16.25
CA ILE A 86 6.10 -3.14 -16.41
C ILE A 86 6.98 -3.43 -15.20
N LEU A 87 8.24 -3.82 -15.45
CA LEU A 87 9.26 -3.94 -14.41
C LEU A 87 9.94 -2.58 -14.20
N LEU A 88 9.79 -2.00 -13.01
CA LEU A 88 10.44 -0.78 -12.58
C LEU A 88 11.49 -1.10 -11.52
N GLY A 89 12.75 -0.77 -11.77
CA GLY A 89 13.82 -0.90 -10.78
C GLY A 89 13.61 0.04 -9.60
N HIS A 90 14.01 -0.38 -8.40
CA HIS A 90 14.04 0.51 -7.22
C HIS A 90 14.93 1.75 -7.43
N ASP A 91 15.83 1.69 -8.42
CA ASP A 91 16.68 2.79 -8.87
C ASP A 91 16.00 3.72 -9.90
N GLY A 92 14.71 3.48 -10.19
CA GLY A 92 13.94 4.26 -11.16
C GLY A 92 14.16 3.86 -12.62
N ILE A 93 14.98 2.87 -12.90
CA ILE A 93 15.20 2.39 -14.27
C ILE A 93 14.00 1.55 -14.70
N ILE A 94 13.31 2.01 -15.76
CA ILE A 94 12.26 1.23 -16.39
C ILE A 94 12.92 0.08 -17.16
N GLY A 95 12.61 -1.12 -16.73
CA GLY A 95 13.24 -2.34 -17.27
C GLY A 95 12.45 -2.88 -18.47
N LYS A 96 11.60 -3.85 -18.25
CA LYS A 96 10.91 -4.60 -19.31
C LYS A 96 9.42 -4.51 -19.18
N THR A 97 8.73 -4.34 -20.30
CA THR A 97 7.29 -4.53 -20.43
C THR A 97 6.97 -5.95 -20.85
N ILE A 98 6.03 -6.59 -20.17
CA ILE A 98 5.62 -7.99 -20.37
C ILE A 98 4.12 -8.02 -20.61
N PRO A 99 3.65 -8.33 -21.85
CA PRO A 99 2.23 -8.43 -22.15
C PRO A 99 1.55 -9.56 -21.39
N VAL A 100 0.36 -9.32 -20.85
CA VAL A 100 -0.55 -10.35 -20.30
C VAL A 100 -1.46 -10.82 -21.43
N SER A 101 -1.01 -11.81 -22.20
CA SER A 101 -1.64 -12.24 -23.44
C SER A 101 -3.04 -12.81 -23.21
N GLY A 102 -4.05 -12.12 -23.77
CA GLY A 102 -5.46 -12.50 -23.65
C GLY A 102 -6.20 -11.84 -22.49
N ALA A 103 -5.51 -11.09 -21.63
CA ALA A 103 -6.16 -10.16 -20.71
C ALA A 103 -6.63 -8.90 -21.44
N GLN A 104 -7.57 -8.21 -20.84
CA GLN A 104 -8.03 -6.89 -21.27
C GLN A 104 -7.83 -5.92 -20.11
N ASN A 105 -7.28 -4.77 -20.38
CA ASN A 105 -7.31 -3.65 -19.46
C ASN A 105 -8.57 -2.84 -19.80
N ARG A 106 -9.65 -3.10 -19.05
CA ARG A 106 -10.88 -2.33 -19.16
C ARG A 106 -10.80 -1.12 -18.22
N ASP A 107 -10.39 -1.38 -16.98
CA ASP A 107 -10.21 -0.39 -15.91
C ASP A 107 -9.38 -1.02 -14.79
N TRP A 108 -8.07 -1.20 -15.05
CA TRP A 108 -7.14 -1.76 -14.07
C TRP A 108 -6.81 -0.72 -13.01
N GLU A 109 -6.85 -1.13 -11.72
CA GLU A 109 -6.81 -0.18 -10.61
C GLU A 109 -5.78 -0.51 -9.54
N ASP A 110 -5.51 -1.76 -9.28
CA ASP A 110 -4.54 -2.14 -8.24
C ASP A 110 -3.84 -3.46 -8.58
N LEU A 111 -2.64 -3.63 -8.03
CA LEU A 111 -1.77 -4.78 -8.25
C LEU A 111 -1.26 -5.34 -6.92
N VAL A 112 -1.57 -6.58 -6.64
CA VAL A 112 -1.19 -7.24 -5.38
C VAL A 112 -0.31 -8.46 -5.62
N LEU A 113 0.83 -8.54 -4.92
CA LEU A 113 1.64 -9.75 -4.81
C LEU A 113 1.23 -10.51 -3.55
N SER A 114 0.83 -11.78 -3.69
CA SER A 114 0.45 -12.63 -2.54
C SER A 114 0.72 -14.11 -2.82
N THR A 115 0.23 -14.98 -1.94
CA THR A 115 0.15 -16.42 -2.17
C THR A 115 -0.94 -16.74 -3.19
N GLY A 116 -0.95 -17.97 -3.70
CA GLY A 116 -1.95 -18.45 -4.63
C GLY A 116 -2.15 -19.97 -4.53
N PRO A 117 -2.85 -20.58 -5.52
CA PRO A 117 -3.26 -21.97 -5.45
C PRO A 117 -2.13 -22.98 -5.26
N GLU A 118 -0.94 -22.70 -5.80
CA GLU A 118 0.22 -23.58 -5.64
C GLU A 118 1.10 -23.12 -4.48
N SER A 119 1.24 -23.99 -3.50
CA SER A 119 2.07 -23.72 -2.32
C SER A 119 3.53 -23.45 -2.70
N GLY A 120 4.12 -22.43 -2.08
CA GLY A 120 5.52 -22.05 -2.28
C GLY A 120 5.77 -21.13 -3.48
N LYS A 121 4.74 -20.81 -4.26
CA LYS A 121 4.81 -19.83 -5.35
C LYS A 121 4.24 -18.48 -4.92
N SER A 122 4.74 -17.41 -5.52
CA SER A 122 4.15 -16.08 -5.46
C SER A 122 3.26 -15.85 -6.69
N TYR A 123 2.19 -15.10 -6.47
CA TYR A 123 1.20 -14.78 -7.50
C TYR A 123 0.98 -13.28 -7.54
N LEU A 124 0.85 -12.75 -8.76
CA LEU A 124 0.32 -11.43 -9.01
C LEU A 124 -1.19 -11.51 -9.23
N TYR A 125 -1.88 -10.53 -8.69
CA TYR A 125 -3.30 -10.29 -8.88
C TYR A 125 -3.46 -8.89 -9.43
N ILE A 126 -4.20 -8.74 -10.54
CA ILE A 126 -4.53 -7.45 -11.16
C ILE A 126 -6.02 -7.26 -11.03
N GLY A 127 -6.46 -6.13 -10.50
CA GLY A 127 -7.86 -5.78 -10.34
C GLY A 127 -8.39 -5.00 -11.54
N ASP A 128 -9.18 -5.63 -12.42
CA ASP A 128 -9.97 -4.97 -13.47
C ASP A 128 -11.34 -4.61 -12.87
N ILE A 129 -11.34 -3.62 -11.96
CA ILE A 129 -12.40 -3.37 -10.99
C ILE A 129 -12.93 -1.94 -10.95
N GLY A 130 -12.32 -1.01 -11.72
CA GLY A 130 -12.81 0.34 -11.86
C GLY A 130 -14.15 0.42 -12.61
N ASP A 131 -14.98 1.40 -12.23
CA ASP A 131 -16.29 1.65 -12.83
C ASP A 131 -16.83 3.04 -12.45
N ASN A 132 -16.08 4.06 -12.80
CA ASN A 132 -16.37 5.47 -12.46
C ASN A 132 -17.81 5.92 -12.78
N ASN A 133 -18.46 5.27 -13.73
CA ASN A 133 -19.82 5.59 -14.18
C ASN A 133 -20.88 4.58 -13.71
N SER A 134 -20.50 3.54 -12.99
CA SER A 134 -21.39 2.44 -12.58
C SER A 134 -22.09 1.76 -13.75
N GLU A 135 -21.33 1.48 -14.83
CA GLU A 135 -21.85 0.95 -16.09
C GLU A 135 -21.77 -0.57 -16.19
N TYR A 136 -20.91 -1.20 -15.37
CA TYR A 136 -20.63 -2.62 -15.47
C TYR A 136 -21.46 -3.44 -14.47
N THR A 137 -21.77 -4.67 -14.87
CA THR A 137 -22.47 -5.62 -14.00
C THR A 137 -21.55 -6.73 -13.48
N SER A 138 -20.33 -6.83 -14.01
CA SER A 138 -19.32 -7.79 -13.60
C SER A 138 -17.94 -7.20 -13.69
N TYR A 139 -17.06 -7.69 -12.84
CA TYR A 139 -15.68 -7.25 -12.69
C TYR A 139 -14.77 -8.45 -12.71
N ASP A 140 -13.49 -8.24 -12.93
CA ASP A 140 -12.52 -9.31 -13.09
C ASP A 140 -11.30 -9.09 -12.21
N ILE A 141 -10.72 -10.18 -11.68
CA ILE A 141 -9.37 -10.19 -11.14
C ILE A 141 -8.57 -11.21 -11.93
N TYR A 142 -7.46 -10.79 -12.50
CA TYR A 142 -6.52 -11.67 -13.18
C TYR A 142 -5.49 -12.16 -12.16
N ARG A 143 -5.38 -13.49 -12.00
CA ARG A 143 -4.42 -14.14 -11.10
C ARG A 143 -3.44 -14.98 -11.89
N MET A 144 -2.14 -14.73 -11.74
CA MET A 144 -1.07 -15.44 -12.43
C MET A 144 0.09 -15.75 -11.49
N GLU A 145 0.83 -16.83 -11.75
CA GLU A 145 2.13 -17.02 -11.12
C GLU A 145 3.02 -15.81 -11.43
N GLU A 146 3.71 -15.26 -10.43
CA GLU A 146 4.54 -14.08 -10.60
C GLU A 146 5.58 -14.31 -11.72
N PRO A 147 5.59 -13.47 -12.78
CA PRO A 147 6.50 -13.69 -13.88
C PRO A 147 7.96 -13.41 -13.50
N HIS A 148 8.89 -14.18 -14.06
CA HIS A 148 10.30 -13.83 -14.01
C HIS A 148 10.65 -12.82 -15.12
N GLN A 149 11.58 -11.90 -14.86
CA GLN A 149 12.02 -10.88 -15.83
C GLN A 149 12.48 -11.46 -17.20
N ALA A 150 12.84 -12.74 -17.26
CA ALA A 150 13.18 -13.40 -18.51
C ALA A 150 11.95 -13.72 -19.39
N ALA A 151 10.75 -13.72 -18.84
CA ALA A 151 9.53 -13.99 -19.59
C ALA A 151 9.33 -12.92 -20.68
N SER A 152 8.84 -13.35 -21.84
CA SER A 152 8.48 -12.43 -22.95
C SER A 152 6.99 -12.08 -22.95
N THR A 153 6.18 -12.87 -22.25
CA THR A 153 4.73 -12.68 -22.10
C THR A 153 4.26 -13.50 -20.91
N VAL A 154 3.15 -13.09 -20.30
CA VAL A 154 2.32 -13.92 -19.44
C VAL A 154 1.30 -14.60 -20.33
N ALA A 155 1.45 -15.90 -20.55
CA ALA A 155 0.58 -16.68 -21.45
C ALA A 155 -0.55 -17.42 -20.72
N SER A 156 -0.56 -17.44 -19.39
CA SER A 156 -1.53 -18.18 -18.59
C SER A 156 -1.86 -17.43 -17.32
N PHE A 157 -3.13 -17.27 -17.06
CA PHE A 157 -3.69 -16.69 -15.85
C PHE A 157 -5.08 -17.26 -15.57
N ASP A 158 -5.53 -17.17 -14.34
CA ASP A 158 -6.92 -17.36 -13.98
C ASP A 158 -7.66 -16.02 -14.10
N LYS A 159 -8.82 -16.02 -14.74
CA LYS A 159 -9.75 -14.91 -14.75
C LYS A 159 -10.84 -15.17 -13.73
N LEU A 160 -10.88 -14.38 -12.66
CA LEU A 160 -11.81 -14.49 -11.55
C LEU A 160 -12.91 -13.44 -11.72
N SER A 161 -13.92 -13.76 -12.55
CA SER A 161 -15.06 -12.85 -12.73
C SER A 161 -15.97 -12.87 -11.51
N PHE A 162 -16.51 -11.69 -11.14
CA PHE A 162 -17.40 -11.56 -9.99
C PHE A 162 -18.50 -10.51 -10.20
N LEU A 163 -19.52 -10.60 -9.33
CA LEU A 163 -20.64 -9.68 -9.25
C LEU A 163 -20.73 -9.16 -7.81
N TYR A 164 -21.13 -7.91 -7.64
CA TYR A 164 -21.58 -7.41 -6.35
C TYR A 164 -23.01 -7.86 -6.08
N PRO A 165 -23.43 -8.05 -4.80
CA PRO A 165 -24.76 -8.55 -4.45
C PRO A 165 -25.87 -7.48 -4.54
N ASP A 166 -25.51 -6.22 -4.58
CA ASP A 166 -26.41 -5.07 -4.43
C ASP A 166 -26.44 -4.17 -5.68
N ALA A 167 -25.34 -3.59 -6.08
CA ALA A 167 -25.27 -2.66 -7.22
C ALA A 167 -23.87 -2.70 -7.85
N SER A 168 -23.66 -1.95 -8.92
CA SER A 168 -22.33 -1.64 -9.46
C SER A 168 -21.58 -0.75 -8.47
N HIS A 169 -20.29 -1.00 -8.29
CA HIS A 169 -19.41 -0.18 -7.48
C HIS A 169 -18.11 0.09 -8.23
N ASP A 170 -17.65 1.31 -8.10
CA ASP A 170 -16.31 1.71 -8.47
C ASP A 170 -15.33 1.30 -7.35
N ALA A 171 -14.33 0.48 -7.68
CA ALA A 171 -13.34 0.02 -6.72
C ALA A 171 -11.93 0.21 -7.29
N GLU A 172 -11.03 0.73 -6.46
CA GLU A 172 -9.66 1.01 -6.86
C GLU A 172 -8.63 0.35 -5.93
N ALA A 173 -9.07 -0.58 -5.08
CA ALA A 173 -8.18 -1.25 -4.17
C ALA A 173 -8.64 -2.67 -3.84
N PHE A 174 -7.70 -3.55 -3.59
CA PHE A 174 -8.03 -4.85 -3.00
C PHE A 174 -6.86 -5.44 -2.21
N LEU A 175 -7.15 -6.37 -1.32
CA LEU A 175 -6.18 -7.14 -0.55
C LEU A 175 -6.39 -8.63 -0.81
N VAL A 176 -5.31 -9.39 -0.82
CA VAL A 176 -5.36 -10.86 -0.85
C VAL A 176 -4.78 -11.40 0.45
N ASP A 177 -5.61 -12.02 1.28
CA ASP A 177 -5.14 -12.63 2.52
C ASP A 177 -4.24 -13.84 2.20
N ALA A 178 -2.96 -13.72 2.52
CA ALA A 178 -1.98 -14.77 2.24
C ALA A 178 -2.26 -16.09 2.98
N ALA A 179 -3.07 -16.09 4.03
CA ALA A 179 -3.41 -17.28 4.80
C ALA A 179 -4.66 -18.00 4.27
N SER A 180 -5.75 -17.26 4.00
CA SER A 180 -7.02 -17.81 3.52
C SER A 180 -7.13 -17.81 2.00
N MET A 181 -6.37 -16.98 1.30
CA MET A 181 -6.50 -16.66 -0.13
C MET A 181 -7.84 -16.01 -0.49
N ASP A 182 -8.56 -15.50 0.49
CA ASP A 182 -9.71 -14.64 0.26
C ASP A 182 -9.25 -13.30 -0.34
N ILE A 183 -10.05 -12.74 -1.23
CA ILE A 183 -9.79 -11.44 -1.83
C ILE A 183 -10.78 -10.45 -1.22
N PHE A 184 -10.28 -9.29 -0.75
CA PHE A 184 -11.09 -8.23 -0.16
C PHE A 184 -11.01 -7.00 -1.06
N ILE A 185 -12.09 -6.70 -1.76
CA ILE A 185 -12.23 -5.57 -2.68
C ILE A 185 -12.74 -4.37 -1.88
N ILE A 186 -12.17 -3.19 -2.10
CA ILE A 186 -12.52 -1.95 -1.38
C ILE A 186 -12.97 -0.90 -2.39
N THR A 187 -14.19 -0.41 -2.23
CA THR A 187 -14.77 0.58 -3.15
C THR A 187 -14.24 1.99 -2.90
N LYS A 188 -14.31 2.85 -3.91
CA LYS A 188 -13.82 4.24 -3.87
C LYS A 188 -14.95 5.25 -3.62
N GLN A 189 -15.99 5.23 -4.45
CA GLN A 189 -16.94 6.35 -4.59
C GLN A 189 -18.21 6.25 -3.74
N ASP A 190 -18.34 5.26 -2.87
CA ASP A 190 -19.45 5.18 -1.92
C ASP A 190 -19.37 6.27 -0.84
N ASP A 191 -20.45 6.55 -0.13
CA ASP A 191 -20.47 7.47 1.03
C ASP A 191 -19.38 7.10 2.05
N ASN A 192 -19.21 5.80 2.27
CA ASN A 192 -18.07 5.16 2.93
C ASN A 192 -17.59 4.04 2.03
N SER A 193 -16.28 3.88 1.89
CA SER A 193 -15.72 2.74 1.14
C SER A 193 -16.18 1.42 1.74
N LYS A 194 -16.69 0.53 0.90
CA LYS A 194 -17.21 -0.79 1.28
C LYS A 194 -16.15 -1.85 1.08
N ILE A 195 -16.18 -2.85 1.93
CA ILE A 195 -15.33 -4.04 1.81
C ILE A 195 -16.21 -5.20 1.36
N TYR A 196 -15.88 -5.80 0.22
CA TYR A 196 -16.48 -7.02 -0.28
C TYR A 196 -15.46 -8.15 -0.31
N ARG A 197 -15.91 -9.38 -0.05
CA ARG A 197 -15.06 -10.57 -0.03
C ARG A 197 -15.40 -11.51 -1.18
N LEU A 198 -14.38 -11.99 -1.88
CA LEU A 198 -14.43 -13.20 -2.70
C LEU A 198 -13.76 -14.33 -1.92
N ALA A 199 -14.57 -15.24 -1.40
CA ALA A 199 -14.08 -16.37 -0.62
C ALA A 199 -13.26 -17.34 -1.49
N TYR A 200 -12.18 -17.87 -0.96
CA TYR A 200 -11.44 -18.95 -1.61
C TYR A 200 -12.13 -20.33 -1.38
N PRO A 201 -12.15 -21.24 -2.35
CA PRO A 201 -11.60 -21.10 -3.70
C PRO A 201 -12.50 -20.31 -4.63
N GLN A 202 -11.92 -19.31 -5.30
CA GLN A 202 -12.63 -18.55 -6.33
C GLN A 202 -12.81 -19.45 -7.58
N ALA A 203 -14.01 -19.39 -8.17
CA ALA A 203 -14.28 -20.05 -9.43
C ALA A 203 -13.54 -19.34 -10.59
N THR A 204 -12.89 -20.13 -11.45
CA THR A 204 -12.20 -19.67 -12.66
C THR A 204 -13.08 -19.77 -13.90
N SER A 205 -14.34 -20.19 -13.73
CA SER A 205 -15.37 -20.25 -14.77
C SER A 205 -16.71 -19.81 -14.20
N GLY A 206 -17.42 -18.95 -14.94
CA GLY A 206 -18.62 -18.29 -14.42
C GLY A 206 -18.28 -17.17 -13.43
N ASN A 207 -19.28 -16.63 -12.75
CA ASN A 207 -19.12 -15.51 -11.84
C ASN A 207 -19.08 -15.98 -10.38
N ASN A 208 -18.17 -15.41 -9.62
CA ASN A 208 -18.20 -15.44 -8.17
C ASN A 208 -19.21 -14.39 -7.67
N MET A 209 -19.79 -14.61 -6.50
CA MET A 209 -20.62 -13.59 -5.82
C MET A 209 -19.83 -12.99 -4.69
N ALA A 210 -19.60 -11.69 -4.75
CA ALA A 210 -18.96 -10.96 -3.67
C ALA A 210 -19.88 -10.89 -2.44
N GLU A 211 -19.33 -10.97 -1.26
CA GLU A 211 -20.04 -10.86 0.01
C GLU A 211 -19.71 -9.51 0.64
N PHE A 212 -20.72 -8.68 0.93
CA PHE A 212 -20.52 -7.45 1.71
C PHE A 212 -20.07 -7.80 3.12
N ILE A 213 -18.99 -7.17 3.57
CA ILE A 213 -18.38 -7.43 4.88
C ILE A 213 -18.58 -6.27 5.85
N ALA A 214 -18.21 -5.04 5.43
CA ALA A 214 -18.26 -3.85 6.28
C ALA A 214 -18.07 -2.57 5.46
N ASP A 215 -18.38 -1.43 6.08
CA ASP A 215 -17.96 -0.12 5.63
C ASP A 215 -16.69 0.30 6.36
N LEU A 216 -15.78 1.02 5.67
CA LEU A 216 -14.72 1.79 6.30
C LEU A 216 -15.29 3.12 6.82
N PRO A 217 -14.69 3.75 7.84
CA PRO A 217 -15.17 5.04 8.36
C PRO A 217 -14.78 6.24 7.48
N TYR A 218 -14.37 6.00 6.24
CA TYR A 218 -13.94 7.00 5.24
C TYR A 218 -14.18 6.45 3.84
N ASN A 219 -14.00 7.30 2.82
CA ASN A 219 -14.11 6.95 1.41
C ASN A 219 -12.88 7.41 0.62
N GLY A 220 -12.94 7.25 -0.71
CA GLY A 220 -11.89 7.68 -1.63
C GLY A 220 -10.65 6.81 -1.55
N VAL A 221 -10.83 5.51 -1.27
CA VAL A 221 -9.73 4.54 -1.26
C VAL A 221 -9.26 4.32 -2.69
N VAL A 222 -7.95 4.44 -2.91
CA VAL A 222 -7.29 4.30 -4.23
C VAL A 222 -6.25 3.18 -4.26
N SER A 223 -5.82 2.63 -3.15
CA SER A 223 -4.98 1.42 -3.09
C SER A 223 -4.95 0.83 -1.69
N ALA A 224 -4.56 -0.43 -1.58
CA ALA A 224 -4.38 -1.14 -0.33
C ALA A 224 -3.21 -2.12 -0.40
N ALA A 225 -2.38 -2.15 0.63
CA ALA A 225 -1.26 -3.08 0.70
C ALA A 225 -1.19 -3.80 2.04
N GLN A 226 -0.77 -5.07 1.99
CA GLN A 226 -0.48 -5.90 3.15
C GLN A 226 1.01 -6.25 3.17
N SER A 227 1.63 -6.18 4.34
CA SER A 227 3.02 -6.60 4.51
C SER A 227 3.22 -8.10 4.28
N SER A 228 4.42 -8.52 3.84
CA SER A 228 4.72 -9.91 3.51
C SER A 228 4.62 -10.86 4.71
N ASP A 229 4.74 -10.35 5.95
CA ASP A 229 4.53 -11.08 7.20
C ASP A 229 3.08 -11.08 7.69
N ASN A 230 2.15 -10.49 6.92
CA ASN A 230 0.72 -10.37 7.19
C ASN A 230 0.35 -9.58 8.46
N LYS A 231 1.25 -8.74 8.97
CA LYS A 231 1.05 -8.03 10.24
C LYS A 231 0.64 -6.58 10.10
N ASP A 232 0.85 -6.02 8.93
CA ASP A 232 0.60 -4.60 8.66
C ASP A 232 -0.29 -4.46 7.42
N ILE A 233 -1.24 -3.53 7.48
CA ILE A 233 -2.08 -3.14 6.35
C ILE A 233 -2.01 -1.62 6.23
N ILE A 234 -1.86 -1.12 5.02
CA ILE A 234 -2.04 0.30 4.70
C ILE A 234 -3.17 0.42 3.71
N ILE A 235 -4.14 1.30 4.00
CA ILE A 235 -5.18 1.73 3.07
C ILE A 235 -4.83 3.16 2.65
N LYS A 236 -4.76 3.40 1.34
CA LYS A 236 -4.41 4.69 0.76
C LYS A 236 -5.66 5.38 0.20
N THR A 237 -5.76 6.67 0.48
CA THR A 237 -6.60 7.61 -0.25
C THR A 237 -5.69 8.64 -0.93
N TYR A 238 -6.21 9.52 -1.77
CA TYR A 238 -5.38 10.58 -2.40
C TYR A 238 -4.61 11.45 -1.39
N THR A 239 -5.11 11.59 -0.18
CA THR A 239 -4.54 12.54 0.80
C THR A 239 -4.05 11.91 2.08
N LYS A 240 -4.33 10.63 2.33
CA LYS A 240 -4.03 9.97 3.60
C LYS A 240 -3.59 8.53 3.42
N LEU A 241 -2.77 8.06 4.37
CA LEU A 241 -2.44 6.66 4.57
C LEU A 241 -2.95 6.22 5.93
N TYR A 242 -3.84 5.24 5.93
CA TYR A 242 -4.41 4.62 7.13
C TYR A 242 -3.72 3.30 7.41
N TYR A 243 -2.94 3.24 8.48
CA TYR A 243 -2.19 2.08 8.88
C TYR A 243 -2.90 1.30 9.97
N TYR A 244 -3.00 -0.01 9.76
CA TYR A 244 -3.61 -0.95 10.70
C TYR A 244 -2.62 -2.04 11.07
N LYS A 245 -2.62 -2.41 12.36
CA LYS A 245 -1.96 -3.61 12.84
C LYS A 245 -2.88 -4.81 12.75
N ARG A 246 -2.36 -5.90 12.21
CA ARG A 246 -3.04 -7.18 12.17
C ARG A 246 -2.40 -8.13 13.18
N GLY A 247 -3.15 -8.54 14.20
CA GLY A 247 -2.71 -9.54 15.18
C GLY A 247 -2.62 -10.93 14.58
N ASP A 248 -1.83 -11.80 15.21
CA ASP A 248 -1.69 -13.19 14.77
C ASP A 248 -3.06 -13.90 14.75
N GLY A 249 -3.40 -14.50 13.61
CA GLY A 249 -4.68 -15.17 13.39
C GLY A 249 -5.89 -14.23 13.22
N MET A 250 -5.71 -12.91 13.25
CA MET A 250 -6.78 -11.94 12.99
C MET A 250 -7.11 -11.92 11.49
N SER A 251 -8.38 -11.86 11.14
CA SER A 251 -8.79 -11.65 9.75
C SER A 251 -8.50 -10.22 9.27
N ILE A 252 -8.38 -10.00 7.94
CA ILE A 252 -8.24 -8.66 7.38
C ILE A 252 -9.42 -7.77 7.80
N PRO A 253 -10.70 -8.17 7.66
CA PRO A 253 -11.81 -7.33 8.11
C PRO A 253 -11.78 -6.98 9.59
N ASP A 254 -11.32 -7.89 10.45
CA ASP A 254 -11.25 -7.59 11.89
C ASP A 254 -10.11 -6.61 12.20
N ALA A 255 -9.00 -6.67 11.46
CA ALA A 255 -7.94 -5.69 11.57
C ALA A 255 -8.42 -4.29 11.13
N LEU A 256 -9.18 -4.21 10.04
CA LEU A 256 -9.70 -2.94 9.49
C LEU A 256 -10.85 -2.32 10.33
N LYS A 257 -11.47 -3.08 11.24
CA LYS A 257 -12.41 -2.54 12.26
C LYS A 257 -11.68 -1.86 13.43
N GLY A 258 -10.39 -2.07 13.56
CA GLY A 258 -9.58 -1.44 14.60
C GLY A 258 -9.32 0.05 14.32
N ASP A 259 -8.67 0.71 15.29
CA ASP A 259 -8.27 2.10 15.13
C ASP A 259 -7.09 2.21 14.13
N ALA A 260 -7.31 2.97 13.07
CA ALA A 260 -6.27 3.31 12.12
C ALA A 260 -5.30 4.35 12.71
N LYS A 261 -4.02 4.16 12.47
CA LYS A 261 -3.03 5.21 12.66
C LYS A 261 -2.79 5.92 11.33
N GLU A 262 -3.04 7.22 11.27
CA GLU A 262 -2.65 8.02 10.11
C GLU A 262 -1.11 8.12 10.06
N LEU A 263 -0.51 7.78 8.92
CA LEU A 263 0.92 7.91 8.69
C LEU A 263 1.24 9.29 8.11
N ASP A 264 2.46 9.78 8.38
CA ASP A 264 2.98 10.93 7.65
C ASP A 264 3.08 10.59 6.15
N TYR A 265 2.51 11.42 5.29
CA TYR A 265 2.45 11.20 3.85
C TYR A 265 2.68 12.51 3.09
N ASN A 266 3.64 12.49 2.17
CA ASN A 266 3.84 13.59 1.23
C ASN A 266 2.82 13.41 0.09
N ILE A 267 1.70 14.13 0.16
CA ILE A 267 0.62 14.04 -0.82
C ILE A 267 1.17 14.17 -2.24
N GLU A 268 0.83 13.21 -3.07
CA GLU A 268 1.17 13.11 -4.49
C GLU A 268 -0.05 13.50 -5.32
N ALA A 269 0.15 14.26 -6.39
CA ALA A 269 -0.92 14.54 -7.34
C ALA A 269 -1.24 13.24 -8.09
N GLN A 270 -2.50 12.84 -8.14
CA GLN A 270 -2.93 11.54 -8.70
C GLN A 270 -2.09 10.37 -8.14
N GLY A 271 -1.92 10.38 -6.81
CA GLY A 271 -1.16 9.35 -6.13
C GLY A 271 -2.03 8.15 -5.83
N GLU A 272 -1.94 7.07 -6.60
CA GLU A 272 -2.79 5.90 -6.45
C GLU A 272 -2.01 4.69 -5.93
N ALA A 273 -0.96 4.26 -6.60
CA ALA A 273 -0.28 3.01 -6.29
C ALA A 273 0.44 2.97 -4.92
N LEU A 274 0.39 1.79 -4.28
CA LEU A 274 1.02 1.51 -2.98
C LEU A 274 1.47 0.05 -2.91
N SER A 275 2.67 -0.22 -2.39
CA SER A 275 3.14 -1.59 -2.08
C SER A 275 4.06 -1.61 -0.88
N PHE A 276 3.95 -2.61 -0.01
CA PHE A 276 5.04 -2.92 0.93
C PHE A 276 6.23 -3.50 0.20
N ALA A 277 7.44 -3.18 0.69
CA ALA A 277 8.64 -3.92 0.32
C ALA A 277 8.52 -5.37 0.79
N VAL A 278 8.93 -6.35 -0.05
CA VAL A 278 8.83 -7.78 0.26
C VAL A 278 9.63 -8.20 1.49
N ASP A 279 10.65 -7.44 1.87
CA ASP A 279 11.46 -7.62 3.08
C ASP A 279 10.90 -6.88 4.31
N ASN A 280 9.75 -6.22 4.17
CA ASN A 280 9.09 -5.39 5.19
C ASN A 280 9.93 -4.19 5.66
N SER A 281 10.98 -3.79 4.91
CA SER A 281 11.83 -2.64 5.24
C SER A 281 11.12 -1.28 5.10
N GLY A 282 9.97 -1.24 4.45
CA GLY A 282 9.20 -0.03 4.21
C GLY A 282 8.03 -0.26 3.26
N PHE A 283 7.57 0.83 2.64
CA PHE A 283 6.59 0.77 1.57
C PHE A 283 6.90 1.80 0.47
N TYR A 284 6.45 1.50 -0.73
CA TYR A 284 6.56 2.33 -1.91
C TYR A 284 5.23 3.00 -2.24
N THR A 285 5.30 4.22 -2.80
CA THR A 285 4.18 4.86 -3.50
C THR A 285 4.66 5.35 -4.86
N LEU A 286 3.76 5.31 -5.83
CA LEU A 286 4.01 5.80 -7.18
C LEU A 286 2.74 6.52 -7.65
N PRO A 287 2.82 7.82 -7.99
CA PRO A 287 1.69 8.54 -8.55
C PRO A 287 1.62 8.36 -10.06
N GLU A 288 0.51 8.76 -10.64
CA GLU A 288 0.41 9.00 -12.07
C GLU A 288 1.17 10.26 -12.51
N GLN A 289 1.33 10.41 -13.82
CA GLN A 289 1.79 11.66 -14.40
C GLN A 289 0.70 12.74 -14.27
N ALA A 290 0.98 13.78 -13.53
CA ALA A 290 0.04 14.89 -13.33
C ALA A 290 0.61 16.20 -13.85
N LEU A 291 -0.22 16.97 -14.59
CA LEU A 291 0.16 18.30 -15.10
C LEU A 291 1.48 18.32 -15.89
N GLY A 292 1.83 17.20 -16.54
CA GLY A 292 3.09 17.06 -17.29
C GLY A 292 4.33 16.81 -16.43
N VAL A 293 4.15 16.60 -15.13
CA VAL A 293 5.22 16.20 -14.21
C VAL A 293 5.33 14.68 -14.20
N GLN A 294 6.53 14.15 -14.43
CA GLN A 294 6.79 12.71 -14.41
C GLN A 294 6.58 12.13 -13.02
N PRO A 295 6.08 10.88 -12.92
CA PRO A 295 5.99 10.16 -11.66
C PRO A 295 7.36 10.05 -10.98
N VAL A 296 7.34 10.04 -9.65
CA VAL A 296 8.53 9.84 -8.82
C VAL A 296 8.24 8.71 -7.86
N LEU A 297 9.05 7.66 -7.89
CA LEU A 297 8.96 6.56 -6.94
C LEU A 297 9.37 7.04 -5.55
N SER A 298 8.49 6.93 -4.58
CA SER A 298 8.72 7.30 -3.18
C SER A 298 8.87 6.06 -2.31
N PHE A 299 9.89 6.00 -1.46
CA PHE A 299 10.08 4.92 -0.49
C PHE A 299 10.07 5.44 0.94
N TYR A 300 9.15 4.94 1.74
CA TYR A 300 9.02 5.25 3.17
C TYR A 300 9.63 4.12 3.99
N GLN A 301 10.85 4.33 4.45
CA GLN A 301 11.57 3.32 5.22
C GLN A 301 10.91 3.07 6.58
N ARG A 302 10.85 1.82 7.02
CA ARG A 302 10.47 1.44 8.38
C ARG A 302 11.60 1.81 9.36
N ASN A 303 11.26 2.50 10.45
CA ASN A 303 12.20 2.95 11.48
C ASN A 303 12.64 1.81 12.41
#